data_a8642726e4b3a2579c60ec6016f6df93
#
_entry.id   a8642726e4b3a2579c60ec6016f6df93
#
_cell.length_a   1.000
_cell.length_b   1.000
_cell.length_c   1.000
_cell.angle_alpha   90.00
_cell.angle_beta   90.00
_cell.angle_gamma   90.00
#
_symmetry.space_group_name_H-M   'P 1'
#
loop_
_entity.id
_entity.type
_entity.pdbx_description
1 polymer ?
#
loop_
_entity_poly.entity_id
_entity_poly.type
_entity_poly.pdbx_seq_one_letter_code
_entity_poly.pdbx_strand_id
1 'polypeptide(L)'
;MAKQTNLLYDFAPAYTISNENQRWATTAIPNASQVLTVAGSGDQALFYKLAGAKTIHTFDRTKNARAIQDIKIAAIQVLSLAEYRKLLLDASSCGTIPNTPEARKIRPFLSLEAKHIIESPQNFRRIFDVASCNANDFPENIPTQAEYNRLKSTLTKSFKFICSDLYDLGAKISGQYDLINISNIFDYCYDGNEKIKILIDLAQHLNVGGHIVYLPQKSGFWYPGFYLETPAFKLDYTKTLCNNDSKMILFQRTR
;
A
#
# COMPACT_ATOMS: atom_id res chain seq x y z
N MET A 1 -24.02 16.74 5.57
CA MET A 1 -23.87 16.94 4.11
C MET A 1 -23.08 15.77 3.57
N ALA A 2 -23.67 14.90 2.76
CA ALA A 2 -22.94 13.83 2.09
C ALA A 2 -21.93 14.47 1.13
N LYS A 3 -20.62 14.28 1.37
CA LYS A 3 -19.59 14.63 0.39
C LYS A 3 -19.91 13.83 -0.88
N GLN A 4 -20.27 14.51 -1.95
CA GLN A 4 -20.29 13.93 -3.29
C GLN A 4 -18.91 13.32 -3.50
N THR A 5 -18.80 12.00 -3.49
CA THR A 5 -17.59 11.27 -3.88
C THR A 5 -17.25 11.69 -5.29
N ASN A 6 -16.16 12.42 -5.42
CA ASN A 6 -15.74 12.97 -6.68
C ASN A 6 -15.21 11.78 -7.51
N LEU A 7 -16.03 11.28 -8.44
CA LEU A 7 -15.73 10.12 -9.31
C LEU A 7 -14.31 10.18 -9.94
N LEU A 8 -13.76 11.40 -10.08
CA LEU A 8 -12.40 11.62 -10.59
C LEU A 8 -11.32 11.06 -9.64
N TYR A 9 -11.53 11.04 -8.32
CA TYR A 9 -10.55 10.48 -7.37
C TYR A 9 -10.57 8.95 -7.34
N ASP A 10 -11.71 8.32 -7.66
CA ASP A 10 -11.81 6.86 -7.69
C ASP A 10 -10.92 6.22 -8.75
N PHE A 11 -10.45 6.99 -9.73
CA PHE A 11 -9.62 6.55 -10.86
C PHE A 11 -8.34 7.40 -11.01
N ALA A 12 -7.87 8.03 -9.94
CA ALA A 12 -6.59 8.73 -9.99
C ALA A 12 -5.46 7.75 -10.35
N PRO A 13 -4.45 8.17 -11.14
CA PRO A 13 -3.28 7.33 -11.41
C PRO A 13 -2.60 6.89 -10.12
N ALA A 14 -2.10 5.66 -10.09
CA ALA A 14 -1.33 5.12 -8.99
C ALA A 14 0.10 4.78 -9.46
N TYR A 15 1.00 4.46 -8.54
CA TYR A 15 2.40 4.19 -8.86
C TYR A 15 2.59 2.78 -9.41
N THR A 16 3.52 2.61 -10.36
CA THR A 16 3.93 1.28 -10.82
C THR A 16 4.82 0.57 -9.82
N ILE A 17 5.59 1.33 -9.04
CA ILE A 17 6.45 0.85 -7.95
C ILE A 17 6.40 1.83 -6.79
N SER A 18 6.60 1.34 -5.57
CA SER A 18 6.67 2.18 -4.38
C SER A 18 7.92 3.06 -4.41
N ASN A 19 7.77 4.30 -3.97
CA ASN A 19 8.88 5.23 -3.72
C ASN A 19 9.42 5.14 -2.27
N GLU A 20 8.94 4.17 -1.49
CA GLU A 20 9.37 3.89 -0.14
C GLU A 20 10.11 2.55 -0.12
N ASN A 21 11.19 2.44 0.68
CA ASN A 21 11.91 1.18 0.83
C ASN A 21 11.06 0.16 1.62
N GLN A 22 10.38 -0.72 0.89
CA GLN A 22 9.47 -1.70 1.48
C GLN A 22 10.21 -2.80 2.26
N ARG A 23 11.43 -3.13 1.89
CA ARG A 23 12.25 -4.11 2.64
C ARG A 23 12.51 -3.60 4.05
N TRP A 24 12.89 -2.33 4.15
CA TRP A 24 13.13 -1.71 5.45
C TRP A 24 11.83 -1.60 6.27
N ALA A 25 10.72 -1.15 5.65
CA ALA A 25 9.45 -0.98 6.33
C ALA A 25 8.95 -2.30 6.98
N THR A 26 9.11 -3.42 6.29
CA THR A 26 8.65 -4.73 6.80
C THR A 26 9.55 -5.33 7.88
N THR A 27 10.80 -4.88 8.00
CA THR A 27 11.72 -5.37 9.06
C THR A 27 11.47 -4.71 10.41
N ALA A 28 10.81 -3.56 10.45
CA ALA A 28 10.60 -2.81 11.69
C ALA A 28 9.64 -3.50 12.66
N ILE A 29 8.65 -4.22 12.14
CA ILE A 29 7.65 -4.98 12.90
C ILE A 29 7.65 -6.42 12.38
N PRO A 30 8.60 -7.24 12.85
CA PRO A 30 8.67 -8.63 12.45
C PRO A 30 7.45 -9.41 12.98
N ASN A 31 7.02 -10.41 12.23
CA ASN A 31 5.94 -11.33 12.61
C ASN A 31 4.53 -10.75 12.70
N ALA A 32 4.26 -9.56 12.12
CA ALA A 32 2.89 -9.08 11.97
C ALA A 32 2.08 -10.08 11.12
N SER A 33 1.07 -10.69 11.73
CA SER A 33 0.26 -11.74 11.10
C SER A 33 -0.94 -11.15 10.35
N GLN A 34 -1.57 -10.13 10.94
CA GLN A 34 -2.72 -9.42 10.37
C GLN A 34 -2.31 -7.98 10.06
N VAL A 35 -2.24 -7.67 8.78
CA VAL A 35 -1.74 -6.39 8.27
C VAL A 35 -2.83 -5.67 7.48
N LEU A 36 -2.99 -4.38 7.77
CA LEU A 36 -3.69 -3.43 6.92
C LEU A 36 -2.65 -2.45 6.35
N THR A 37 -2.62 -2.26 5.05
CA THR A 37 -1.64 -1.38 4.41
C THR A 37 -2.23 -0.61 3.24
N VAL A 38 -1.65 0.55 2.94
CA VAL A 38 -1.97 1.27 1.72
C VAL A 38 -1.74 0.36 0.52
N ALA A 39 -2.67 0.38 -0.43
CA ALA A 39 -2.52 -0.39 -1.66
C ALA A 39 -1.45 0.22 -2.58
N GLY A 40 -1.53 1.51 -2.85
CA GLY A 40 -0.56 2.24 -3.65
C GLY A 40 -0.15 1.50 -4.93
N SER A 41 1.13 1.20 -5.04
CA SER A 41 1.70 0.38 -6.13
C SER A 41 1.49 -1.14 -5.96
N GLY A 42 0.95 -1.59 -4.84
CA GLY A 42 0.83 -3.02 -4.48
C GLY A 42 2.07 -3.64 -3.83
N ASP A 43 3.22 -2.95 -3.87
CA ASP A 43 4.48 -3.52 -3.36
C ASP A 43 4.44 -3.74 -1.86
N GLN A 44 3.87 -2.82 -1.09
CA GLN A 44 3.76 -2.96 0.37
C GLN A 44 3.11 -4.29 0.76
N ALA A 45 1.98 -4.63 0.15
CA ALA A 45 1.29 -5.88 0.43
C ALA A 45 2.12 -7.11 0.05
N LEU A 46 2.85 -7.06 -1.07
CA LEU A 46 3.75 -8.13 -1.50
C LEU A 46 4.90 -8.34 -0.52
N PHE A 47 5.52 -7.25 -0.04
CA PHE A 47 6.61 -7.36 0.94
C PHE A 47 6.12 -7.81 2.33
N TYR A 48 4.93 -7.40 2.78
CA TYR A 48 4.33 -7.99 3.98
C TYR A 48 4.03 -9.48 3.82
N LYS A 49 3.62 -9.90 2.62
CA LYS A 49 3.47 -11.35 2.31
C LYS A 49 4.81 -12.08 2.40
N LEU A 50 5.88 -11.49 1.90
CA LEU A 50 7.24 -12.00 2.05
C LEU A 50 7.70 -12.00 3.52
N ALA A 51 7.31 -11.05 4.32
CA ALA A 51 7.60 -11.02 5.75
C ALA A 51 6.80 -12.06 6.57
N GLY A 52 5.87 -12.79 5.95
CA GLY A 52 5.12 -13.87 6.60
C GLY A 52 3.72 -13.51 7.07
N ALA A 53 3.20 -12.33 6.72
CA ALA A 53 1.83 -11.95 7.04
C ALA A 53 0.82 -12.97 6.48
N LYS A 54 -0.11 -13.42 7.34
CA LYS A 54 -1.13 -14.43 7.00
C LYS A 54 -2.34 -13.77 6.35
N THR A 55 -2.79 -12.66 6.93
CA THR A 55 -3.91 -11.87 6.43
C THR A 55 -3.43 -10.49 6.07
N ILE A 56 -3.67 -10.08 4.83
CA ILE A 56 -3.31 -8.75 4.35
C ILE A 56 -4.57 -8.13 3.74
N HIS A 57 -4.98 -7.02 4.32
CA HIS A 57 -5.97 -6.13 3.74
C HIS A 57 -5.27 -4.90 3.21
N THR A 58 -5.78 -4.34 2.12
CA THR A 58 -5.23 -3.14 1.52
C THR A 58 -6.31 -2.08 1.39
N PHE A 59 -5.94 -0.83 1.47
CA PHE A 59 -6.86 0.28 1.26
C PHE A 59 -6.24 1.34 0.36
N ASP A 60 -7.07 2.02 -0.38
CA ASP A 60 -6.70 3.20 -1.17
C ASP A 60 -7.96 3.96 -1.56
N ARG A 61 -7.82 5.25 -1.81
CA ARG A 61 -8.90 6.09 -2.35
C ARG A 61 -9.14 5.86 -3.85
N THR A 62 -8.15 5.30 -4.56
CA THR A 62 -8.24 5.04 -6.00
C THR A 62 -8.42 3.56 -6.32
N LYS A 63 -9.38 3.24 -7.17
CA LYS A 63 -9.59 1.89 -7.69
C LYS A 63 -8.45 1.42 -8.58
N ASN A 64 -7.67 2.35 -9.15
CA ASN A 64 -6.49 2.00 -9.93
C ASN A 64 -5.45 1.25 -9.10
N ALA A 65 -5.29 1.58 -7.81
CA ALA A 65 -4.42 0.83 -6.90
C ALA A 65 -4.85 -0.64 -6.78
N ARG A 66 -6.17 -0.92 -6.78
CA ARG A 66 -6.70 -2.28 -6.83
C ARG A 66 -6.30 -2.99 -8.12
N ALA A 67 -6.47 -2.33 -9.26
CA ALA A 67 -6.10 -2.91 -10.55
C ALA A 67 -4.60 -3.24 -10.63
N ILE A 68 -3.75 -2.35 -10.10
CA ILE A 68 -2.30 -2.57 -10.05
C ILE A 68 -1.93 -3.77 -9.20
N GLN A 69 -2.54 -3.94 -8.04
CA GLN A 69 -2.33 -5.14 -7.20
C GLN A 69 -2.67 -6.41 -7.98
N ASP A 70 -3.82 -6.46 -8.63
CA ASP A 70 -4.24 -7.62 -9.41
C ASP A 70 -3.31 -7.89 -10.59
N ILE A 71 -2.84 -6.84 -11.28
CA ILE A 71 -1.85 -6.94 -12.35
C ILE A 71 -0.55 -7.57 -11.81
N LYS A 72 -0.03 -7.07 -10.69
CA LYS A 72 1.21 -7.60 -10.10
C LYS A 72 1.04 -9.05 -9.65
N ILE A 73 -0.06 -9.39 -9.01
CA ILE A 73 -0.33 -10.77 -8.58
C ILE A 73 -0.46 -11.70 -9.79
N ALA A 74 -1.21 -11.33 -10.82
CA ALA A 74 -1.31 -12.11 -12.05
C ALA A 74 0.05 -12.25 -12.74
N ALA A 75 0.82 -11.17 -12.81
CA ALA A 75 2.16 -11.18 -13.38
C ALA A 75 3.09 -12.13 -12.62
N ILE A 76 3.12 -12.09 -11.30
CA ILE A 76 3.93 -12.99 -10.47
C ILE A 76 3.53 -14.45 -10.70
N GLN A 77 2.26 -14.75 -10.85
CA GLN A 77 1.79 -16.12 -11.07
C GLN A 77 2.22 -16.70 -12.42
N VAL A 78 2.26 -15.86 -13.47
CA VAL A 78 2.37 -16.32 -14.87
C VAL A 78 3.73 -16.06 -15.49
N LEU A 79 4.35 -14.92 -15.18
CA LEU A 79 5.58 -14.46 -15.81
C LEU A 79 6.83 -15.00 -15.10
N SER A 80 7.97 -14.91 -15.77
CA SER A 80 9.29 -14.94 -15.14
C SER A 80 9.59 -13.59 -14.47
N LEU A 81 10.59 -13.53 -13.59
CA LEU A 81 11.03 -12.27 -12.98
C LEU A 81 11.48 -11.24 -14.03
N ALA A 82 12.16 -11.69 -15.10
CA ALA A 82 12.61 -10.82 -16.19
C ALA A 82 11.40 -10.21 -16.93
N GLU A 83 10.40 -11.02 -17.26
CA GLU A 83 9.17 -10.55 -17.90
C GLU A 83 8.37 -9.61 -16.97
N TYR A 84 8.32 -9.91 -15.66
CA TYR A 84 7.69 -9.06 -14.66
C TYR A 84 8.34 -7.66 -14.62
N ARG A 85 9.68 -7.61 -14.53
CA ARG A 85 10.42 -6.34 -14.58
C ARG A 85 10.14 -5.56 -15.85
N LYS A 86 10.17 -6.24 -17.01
CA LYS A 86 9.87 -5.63 -18.29
C LYS A 86 8.46 -5.04 -18.33
N LEU A 87 7.45 -5.79 -17.85
CA LEU A 87 6.06 -5.31 -17.77
C LEU A 87 5.94 -4.03 -16.93
N LEU A 88 6.62 -3.95 -15.77
CA LEU A 88 6.60 -2.76 -14.92
C LEU A 88 7.25 -1.56 -15.59
N LEU A 89 8.39 -1.74 -16.27
CA LEU A 89 9.08 -0.68 -17.02
C LEU A 89 8.22 -0.16 -18.17
N ASP A 90 7.64 -1.05 -18.96
CA ASP A 90 6.77 -0.70 -20.06
C ASP A 90 5.53 0.06 -19.55
N ALA A 91 4.92 -0.41 -18.46
CA ALA A 91 3.77 0.25 -17.83
C ALA A 91 4.12 1.64 -17.28
N SER A 92 5.27 1.80 -16.64
CA SER A 92 5.77 3.09 -16.15
C SER A 92 5.96 4.09 -17.29
N SER A 93 6.45 3.64 -18.43
CA SER A 93 6.70 4.50 -19.59
C SER A 93 5.43 4.92 -20.31
N CYS A 94 4.41 4.06 -20.34
CA CYS A 94 3.15 4.31 -21.09
C CYS A 94 2.03 4.92 -20.22
N GLY A 95 2.12 4.83 -18.90
CA GLY A 95 1.06 5.22 -17.97
C GLY A 95 -0.17 4.30 -17.99
N THR A 96 -0.11 3.18 -18.72
CA THR A 96 -1.16 2.16 -18.84
C THR A 96 -0.52 0.79 -19.06
N ILE A 97 -1.33 -0.27 -19.09
CA ILE A 97 -0.84 -1.59 -19.47
C ILE A 97 -0.63 -1.63 -20.99
N PRO A 98 0.62 -1.74 -21.45
CA PRO A 98 0.89 -1.79 -22.88
C PRO A 98 0.37 -3.09 -23.50
N ASN A 99 0.13 -3.09 -24.81
CA ASN A 99 -0.25 -4.31 -25.53
C ASN A 99 1.00 -5.16 -25.90
N THR A 100 1.74 -5.60 -24.88
CA THR A 100 2.94 -6.43 -25.02
C THR A 100 2.62 -7.92 -24.89
N PRO A 101 3.55 -8.82 -25.27
CA PRO A 101 3.40 -10.25 -25.02
C PRO A 101 3.16 -10.57 -23.54
N GLU A 102 3.86 -9.88 -22.63
CA GLU A 102 3.73 -10.03 -21.18
C GLU A 102 2.32 -9.65 -20.70
N ALA A 103 1.82 -8.50 -21.16
CA ALA A 103 0.47 -8.05 -20.83
C ALA A 103 -0.62 -9.00 -21.35
N ARG A 104 -0.43 -9.55 -22.56
CA ARG A 104 -1.35 -10.58 -23.10
C ARG A 104 -1.36 -11.86 -22.27
N LYS A 105 -0.21 -12.29 -21.72
CA LYS A 105 -0.12 -13.47 -20.86
C LYS A 105 -0.89 -13.30 -19.55
N ILE A 106 -0.87 -12.11 -18.93
CA ILE A 106 -1.53 -11.87 -17.64
C ILE A 106 -3.04 -11.61 -17.76
N ARG A 107 -3.53 -11.10 -18.90
CA ARG A 107 -4.95 -10.73 -19.08
C ARG A 107 -5.95 -11.82 -18.67
N PRO A 108 -5.76 -13.11 -19.00
CA PRO A 108 -6.69 -14.17 -18.59
C PRO A 108 -6.81 -14.32 -17.07
N PHE A 109 -5.77 -13.95 -16.32
CA PHE A 109 -5.64 -14.14 -14.86
C PHE A 109 -6.07 -12.92 -14.06
N LEU A 110 -6.40 -11.81 -14.72
CA LEU A 110 -6.93 -10.62 -14.05
C LEU A 110 -8.35 -10.88 -13.56
N SER A 111 -8.67 -10.35 -12.37
CA SER A 111 -10.05 -10.32 -11.88
C SER A 111 -10.97 -9.56 -12.84
N LEU A 112 -12.27 -9.85 -12.79
CA LEU A 112 -13.27 -9.09 -13.55
C LEU A 112 -13.24 -7.61 -13.18
N GLU A 113 -13.03 -7.31 -11.90
CA GLU A 113 -12.91 -5.94 -11.41
C GLU A 113 -11.69 -5.22 -12.01
N ALA A 114 -10.50 -5.86 -11.99
CA ALA A 114 -9.30 -5.29 -12.59
C ALA A 114 -9.47 -5.07 -14.11
N LYS A 115 -10.07 -6.02 -14.83
CA LYS A 115 -10.39 -5.85 -16.25
C LYS A 115 -11.30 -4.66 -16.48
N HIS A 116 -12.37 -4.55 -15.70
CA HIS A 116 -13.31 -3.43 -15.81
C HIS A 116 -12.63 -2.07 -15.53
N ILE A 117 -11.78 -2.00 -14.50
CA ILE A 117 -11.04 -0.77 -14.18
C ILE A 117 -10.10 -0.40 -15.33
N ILE A 118 -9.35 -1.36 -15.87
CA ILE A 118 -8.39 -1.15 -16.95
C ILE A 118 -9.08 -0.72 -18.25
N GLU A 119 -10.24 -1.29 -18.53
CA GLU A 119 -11.02 -1.03 -19.75
C GLU A 119 -11.99 0.16 -19.59
N SER A 120 -12.03 0.78 -18.40
CA SER A 120 -12.90 1.93 -18.13
C SER A 120 -12.50 3.14 -18.97
N PRO A 121 -13.47 3.87 -19.58
CA PRO A 121 -13.20 5.09 -20.33
C PRO A 121 -12.43 6.15 -19.52
N GLN A 122 -12.62 6.19 -18.19
CA GLN A 122 -11.92 7.10 -17.31
C GLN A 122 -10.41 6.78 -17.24
N ASN A 123 -10.03 5.53 -17.46
CA ASN A 123 -8.65 5.03 -17.38
C ASN A 123 -7.99 4.85 -18.74
N PHE A 124 -8.68 5.14 -19.82
CA PHE A 124 -8.17 4.89 -21.19
C PHE A 124 -6.81 5.53 -21.46
N ARG A 125 -6.48 6.61 -20.74
CA ARG A 125 -5.23 7.35 -20.95
C ARG A 125 -4.19 7.16 -19.85
N ARG A 126 -4.58 6.76 -18.60
CA ARG A 126 -3.63 6.79 -17.49
C ARG A 126 -4.09 5.98 -16.27
N ILE A 127 -3.57 4.78 -16.13
CA ILE A 127 -3.71 3.96 -14.91
C ILE A 127 -2.55 4.28 -13.95
N PHE A 128 -1.35 4.52 -14.49
CA PHE A 128 -0.13 4.77 -13.75
C PHE A 128 0.28 6.23 -13.82
N ASP A 129 0.85 6.73 -12.74
CA ASP A 129 1.55 8.02 -12.74
C ASP A 129 2.95 7.84 -13.35
N VAL A 130 3.12 8.36 -14.56
CA VAL A 130 4.36 8.27 -15.35
C VAL A 130 5.48 9.12 -14.73
N ALA A 131 5.11 10.16 -13.98
CA ALA A 131 6.09 11.15 -13.50
C ALA A 131 6.73 10.77 -12.17
N SER A 132 6.14 9.87 -11.39
CA SER A 132 6.46 9.79 -9.97
C SER A 132 7.34 8.62 -9.57
N CYS A 133 7.26 7.45 -10.23
CA CYS A 133 8.02 6.27 -9.81
C CYS A 133 8.32 5.34 -10.97
N ASN A 134 9.56 5.34 -11.41
CA ASN A 134 10.08 4.40 -12.39
C ASN A 134 10.71 3.20 -11.67
N ALA A 135 10.49 2.00 -12.17
CA ALA A 135 11.05 0.78 -11.59
C ALA A 135 12.60 0.77 -11.54
N ASN A 136 13.27 1.59 -12.36
CA ASN A 136 14.73 1.74 -12.30
C ASN A 136 15.20 2.61 -11.12
N ASP A 137 14.34 3.51 -10.61
CA ASP A 137 14.70 4.43 -9.52
C ASP A 137 14.60 3.75 -8.16
N PHE A 138 13.84 2.65 -8.05
CA PHE A 138 13.60 1.91 -6.81
C PHE A 138 13.82 0.40 -6.97
N PRO A 139 15.02 -0.03 -7.36
CA PRO A 139 15.32 -1.45 -7.63
C PRO A 139 15.17 -2.33 -6.40
N GLU A 140 15.28 -1.76 -5.20
CA GLU A 140 15.07 -2.47 -3.92
C GLU A 140 13.62 -2.94 -3.72
N ASN A 141 12.66 -2.31 -4.38
CA ASN A 141 11.26 -2.70 -4.35
C ASN A 141 10.89 -3.78 -5.40
N ILE A 142 11.86 -4.20 -6.20
CA ILE A 142 11.70 -5.37 -7.06
C ILE A 142 12.15 -6.61 -6.28
N PRO A 143 11.33 -7.68 -6.24
CA PRO A 143 11.73 -8.92 -5.57
C PRO A 143 13.02 -9.51 -6.18
N THR A 144 13.87 -10.10 -5.35
CA THR A 144 14.93 -10.99 -5.79
C THR A 144 14.33 -12.26 -6.42
N GLN A 145 15.12 -13.07 -7.13
CA GLN A 145 14.62 -14.32 -7.73
C GLN A 145 14.04 -15.27 -6.66
N ALA A 146 14.70 -15.37 -5.52
CA ALA A 146 14.21 -16.23 -4.41
C ALA A 146 12.88 -15.74 -3.84
N GLU A 147 12.76 -14.43 -3.62
CA GLU A 147 11.51 -13.80 -3.15
C GLU A 147 10.39 -13.93 -4.18
N TYR A 148 10.70 -13.73 -5.46
CA TYR A 148 9.75 -13.90 -6.54
C TYR A 148 9.19 -15.32 -6.59
N ASN A 149 10.05 -16.32 -6.47
CA ASN A 149 9.65 -17.72 -6.43
C ASN A 149 8.77 -18.01 -5.20
N ARG A 150 9.10 -17.42 -4.04
CA ARG A 150 8.30 -17.55 -2.82
C ARG A 150 6.94 -16.86 -2.96
N LEU A 151 6.86 -15.67 -3.55
CA LEU A 151 5.59 -15.02 -3.87
C LEU A 151 4.77 -15.90 -4.81
N LYS A 152 5.36 -16.41 -5.89
CA LYS A 152 4.69 -17.27 -6.86
C LYS A 152 4.07 -18.52 -6.24
N SER A 153 4.72 -19.10 -5.22
CA SER A 153 4.20 -20.28 -4.51
C SER A 153 3.16 -19.96 -3.44
N THR A 154 3.09 -18.72 -2.94
CA THR A 154 2.27 -18.35 -1.79
C THR A 154 1.10 -17.42 -2.11
N LEU A 155 1.14 -16.72 -3.25
CA LEU A 155 0.06 -15.85 -3.70
C LEU A 155 -0.97 -16.67 -4.47
N THR A 156 -2.05 -17.05 -3.80
CA THR A 156 -3.13 -17.85 -4.43
C THR A 156 -4.32 -17.01 -4.88
N LYS A 157 -4.44 -15.78 -4.38
CA LYS A 157 -5.54 -14.84 -4.68
C LYS A 157 -5.15 -13.41 -4.35
N SER A 158 -5.95 -12.46 -4.86
CA SER A 158 -5.82 -11.03 -4.55
C SER A 158 -6.06 -10.74 -3.07
N PHE A 159 -5.42 -9.68 -2.58
CA PHE A 159 -5.68 -9.15 -1.23
C PHE A 159 -7.09 -8.53 -1.17
N LYS A 160 -7.69 -8.54 0.04
CA LYS A 160 -8.96 -7.83 0.25
C LYS A 160 -8.68 -6.33 0.16
N PHE A 161 -9.34 -5.67 -0.79
CA PHE A 161 -9.20 -4.23 -1.02
C PHE A 161 -10.39 -3.46 -0.43
N ILE A 162 -10.09 -2.32 0.19
CA ILE A 162 -11.05 -1.39 0.79
C ILE A 162 -10.89 -0.04 0.09
N CYS A 163 -11.89 0.36 -0.71
CA CYS A 163 -11.88 1.67 -1.34
C CYS A 163 -12.24 2.74 -0.30
N SER A 164 -11.23 3.45 0.19
CA SER A 164 -11.38 4.47 1.23
C SER A 164 -10.22 5.45 1.21
N ASP A 165 -10.50 6.70 1.51
CA ASP A 165 -9.48 7.58 2.03
C ASP A 165 -9.19 7.27 3.51
N LEU A 166 -8.15 7.91 4.05
CA LEU A 166 -7.72 7.65 5.42
C LEU A 166 -8.73 8.20 6.46
N TYR A 167 -9.49 9.24 6.11
CA TYR A 167 -10.47 9.86 7.02
C TYR A 167 -11.66 8.95 7.35
N ASP A 168 -12.10 8.16 6.36
CA ASP A 168 -13.25 7.27 6.49
C ASP A 168 -12.84 5.81 6.75
N LEU A 169 -11.53 5.52 6.77
CA LEU A 169 -11.00 4.16 6.83
C LEU A 169 -11.44 3.44 8.09
N GLY A 170 -11.33 4.08 9.26
CA GLY A 170 -11.73 3.48 10.54
C GLY A 170 -13.17 2.96 10.55
N ALA A 171 -14.10 3.68 9.91
CA ALA A 171 -15.50 3.27 9.80
C ALA A 171 -15.74 2.11 8.80
N LYS A 172 -14.82 1.87 7.87
CA LYS A 172 -14.96 0.86 6.81
C LYS A 172 -14.23 -0.44 7.08
N ILE A 173 -13.27 -0.43 8.00
CA ILE A 173 -12.53 -1.63 8.38
C ILE A 173 -13.24 -2.37 9.49
N SER A 174 -13.10 -3.69 9.48
CA SER A 174 -13.59 -4.57 10.54
C SER A 174 -12.47 -5.55 10.92
N GLY A 175 -12.36 -5.86 12.18
CA GLY A 175 -11.33 -6.75 12.71
C GLY A 175 -10.21 -6.01 13.42
N GLN A 176 -9.21 -6.78 13.83
CA GLN A 176 -8.05 -6.31 14.57
C GLN A 176 -6.79 -6.61 13.77
N TYR A 177 -5.82 -5.72 13.83
CA TYR A 177 -4.57 -5.83 13.09
C TYR A 177 -3.36 -5.77 14.04
N ASP A 178 -2.31 -6.47 13.70
CA ASP A 178 -1.02 -6.36 14.37
C ASP A 178 -0.25 -5.13 13.84
N LEU A 179 -0.58 -4.74 12.60
CA LEU A 179 0.07 -3.62 11.94
C LEU A 179 -0.90 -2.92 10.98
N ILE A 180 -0.93 -1.58 11.07
CA ILE A 180 -1.58 -0.69 10.10
C ILE A 180 -0.51 0.21 9.51
N ASN A 181 -0.18 0.05 8.24
CA ASN A 181 0.78 0.89 7.54
C ASN A 181 0.02 1.93 6.69
N ILE A 182 0.17 3.19 7.09
CA ILE A 182 -0.46 4.33 6.42
C ILE A 182 0.48 5.03 5.42
N SER A 183 1.68 4.45 5.17
CA SER A 183 2.64 5.01 4.23
C SER A 183 2.94 6.49 4.57
N ASN A 184 3.05 7.36 3.57
CA ASN A 184 3.26 8.79 3.72
C ASN A 184 1.96 9.63 3.69
N ILE A 185 0.79 9.02 3.86
CA ILE A 185 -0.50 9.73 3.67
C ILE A 185 -0.61 10.96 4.59
N PHE A 186 -0.04 10.91 5.79
CA PHE A 186 -0.06 12.06 6.70
C PHE A 186 0.68 13.29 6.17
N ASP A 187 1.57 13.15 5.20
CA ASP A 187 2.21 14.29 4.54
C ASP A 187 1.21 15.16 3.76
N TYR A 188 0.05 14.59 3.43
CA TYR A 188 -1.04 15.25 2.72
C TYR A 188 -2.20 15.69 3.62
N CYS A 189 -2.13 15.41 4.92
CA CYS A 189 -3.06 15.89 5.94
C CYS A 189 -2.47 17.13 6.61
N TYR A 190 -3.05 18.29 6.38
CA TYR A 190 -2.49 19.56 6.87
C TYR A 190 -2.90 19.91 8.30
N ASP A 191 -4.06 19.43 8.76
CA ASP A 191 -4.57 19.70 10.12
C ASP A 191 -4.08 18.62 11.11
N GLY A 192 -3.43 19.07 12.19
CA GLY A 192 -2.98 18.20 13.28
C GLY A 192 -4.12 17.49 14.01
N ASN A 193 -5.27 18.16 14.17
CA ASN A 193 -6.45 17.56 14.83
C ASN A 193 -7.06 16.44 13.98
N GLU A 194 -7.04 16.58 12.65
CA GLU A 194 -7.47 15.52 11.74
C GLU A 194 -6.56 14.29 11.85
N LYS A 195 -5.23 14.48 11.94
CA LYS A 195 -4.28 13.37 12.15
C LYS A 195 -4.53 12.65 13.46
N ILE A 196 -4.79 13.38 14.54
CA ILE A 196 -5.12 12.81 15.85
C ILE A 196 -6.41 11.97 15.75
N LYS A 197 -7.45 12.51 15.14
CA LYS A 197 -8.71 11.78 14.94
C LYS A 197 -8.50 10.48 14.15
N ILE A 198 -7.73 10.53 13.06
CA ILE A 198 -7.41 9.34 12.27
C ILE A 198 -6.66 8.31 13.12
N LEU A 199 -5.67 8.72 13.92
CA LEU A 199 -4.95 7.81 14.82
C LEU A 199 -5.88 7.17 15.85
N ILE A 200 -6.82 7.93 16.42
CA ILE A 200 -7.84 7.42 17.34
C ILE A 200 -8.69 6.35 16.65
N ASP A 201 -9.21 6.65 15.47
CA ASP A 201 -10.08 5.75 14.73
C ASP A 201 -9.34 4.45 14.34
N LEU A 202 -8.08 4.55 13.89
CA LEU A 202 -7.27 3.39 13.53
C LEU A 202 -6.82 2.57 14.74
N ALA A 203 -6.49 3.21 15.87
CA ALA A 203 -6.03 2.51 17.07
C ALA A 203 -7.08 1.56 17.65
N GLN A 204 -8.37 1.83 17.45
CA GLN A 204 -9.45 0.91 17.84
C GLN A 204 -9.37 -0.43 17.12
N HIS A 205 -8.74 -0.47 15.95
CA HIS A 205 -8.55 -1.65 15.11
C HIS A 205 -7.17 -2.30 15.26
N LEU A 206 -6.36 -1.87 16.22
CA LEU A 206 -5.10 -2.55 16.56
C LEU A 206 -5.30 -3.57 17.67
N ASN A 207 -4.62 -4.69 17.57
CA ASN A 207 -4.36 -5.54 18.74
C ASN A 207 -3.52 -4.78 19.78
N VAL A 208 -3.65 -5.14 21.05
CA VAL A 208 -2.70 -4.65 22.07
C VAL A 208 -1.30 -5.13 21.69
N GLY A 209 -0.33 -4.22 21.69
CA GLY A 209 1.01 -4.45 21.15
C GLY A 209 1.13 -4.20 19.63
N GLY A 210 0.03 -4.02 18.93
CA GLY A 210 0.02 -3.68 17.50
C GLY A 210 0.51 -2.26 17.22
N HIS A 211 0.85 -1.99 15.96
CA HIS A 211 1.51 -0.75 15.55
C HIS A 211 0.81 -0.05 14.39
N ILE A 212 0.82 1.29 14.42
CA ILE A 212 0.62 2.11 13.22
C ILE A 212 1.99 2.54 12.72
N VAL A 213 2.24 2.37 11.43
CA VAL A 213 3.47 2.75 10.74
C VAL A 213 3.19 3.93 9.82
N TYR A 214 3.97 5.00 9.98
CA TYR A 214 3.98 6.17 9.12
C TYR A 214 5.38 6.38 8.55
N LEU A 215 5.48 6.60 7.25
CA LEU A 215 6.72 6.75 6.49
C LEU A 215 6.82 8.17 5.91
N PRO A 216 7.18 9.19 6.73
CA PRO A 216 7.23 10.57 6.26
C PRO A 216 8.28 10.75 5.17
N GLN A 217 7.90 11.40 4.08
CA GLN A 217 8.81 11.85 3.01
C GLN A 217 9.20 13.32 3.17
N LYS A 218 8.32 14.11 3.80
CA LYS A 218 8.57 15.53 4.06
C LYS A 218 9.16 15.70 5.45
N SER A 219 10.32 16.35 5.54
CA SER A 219 10.93 16.71 6.82
C SER A 219 10.05 17.75 7.53
N GLY A 220 9.70 17.52 8.78
CA GLY A 220 9.26 18.61 9.65
C GLY A 220 7.97 18.46 10.45
N PHE A 221 7.27 17.32 10.46
CA PHE A 221 5.89 17.36 10.97
C PHE A 221 5.53 16.49 12.20
N TRP A 222 6.46 15.82 12.85
CA TRP A 222 6.11 15.11 14.09
C TRP A 222 7.17 15.28 15.16
N TYR A 223 6.75 15.84 16.30
CA TYR A 223 7.59 15.99 17.48
C TYR A 223 7.66 14.68 18.27
N PRO A 224 8.85 14.28 18.76
CA PRO A 224 8.96 13.25 19.77
C PRO A 224 8.19 13.70 21.02
N GLY A 225 7.34 12.84 21.56
CA GLY A 225 6.53 13.14 22.74
C GLY A 225 5.01 13.09 22.53
N PHE A 226 4.56 12.78 21.30
CA PHE A 226 3.14 12.55 21.09
C PHE A 226 2.69 11.26 21.77
N TYR A 227 1.75 11.40 22.66
CA TYR A 227 1.06 10.28 23.26
C TYR A 227 -0.44 10.56 23.27
N LEU A 228 -1.22 9.55 22.96
CA LEU A 228 -2.66 9.63 22.90
C LEU A 228 -3.27 8.59 23.82
N GLU A 229 -4.02 9.05 24.82
CA GLU A 229 -4.73 8.19 25.75
C GLU A 229 -6.22 8.48 25.73
N THR A 230 -6.99 7.41 25.65
CA THR A 230 -8.44 7.43 25.82
C THR A 230 -8.84 6.36 26.85
N PRO A 231 -10.07 6.36 27.37
CA PRO A 231 -10.54 5.28 28.24
C PRO A 231 -10.43 3.89 27.61
N ALA A 232 -10.50 3.80 26.28
CA ALA A 232 -10.53 2.55 25.54
C ALA A 232 -9.14 2.04 25.11
N PHE A 233 -8.16 2.92 24.91
CA PHE A 233 -6.82 2.53 24.47
C PHE A 233 -5.77 3.60 24.80
N LYS A 234 -4.52 3.18 24.76
CA LYS A 234 -3.35 4.04 24.82
C LYS A 234 -2.47 3.79 23.61
N LEU A 235 -2.11 4.84 22.90
CA LEU A 235 -1.22 4.81 21.73
C LEU A 235 0.04 5.62 22.07
N ASP A 236 1.14 4.93 22.22
CA ASP A 236 2.43 5.53 22.52
C ASP A 236 3.25 5.68 21.25
N TYR A 237 3.88 6.83 21.09
CA TYR A 237 5.00 6.97 20.17
C TYR A 237 6.15 6.09 20.70
N THR A 238 6.53 5.08 19.92
CA THR A 238 7.56 4.15 20.37
C THR A 238 8.95 4.54 19.91
N LYS A 239 9.09 4.86 18.63
CA LYS A 239 10.39 5.25 18.07
C LYS A 239 10.30 5.84 16.67
N THR A 240 11.29 6.64 16.32
CA THR A 240 11.65 6.94 14.93
C THR A 240 12.82 6.06 14.53
N LEU A 241 12.66 5.31 13.45
CA LEU A 241 13.74 4.59 12.79
C LEU A 241 14.23 5.44 11.62
N CYS A 242 15.54 5.47 11.42
CA CYS A 242 16.16 6.17 10.29
C CYS A 242 17.03 5.19 9.52
N ASN A 243 16.94 5.25 8.20
CA ASN A 243 17.82 4.53 7.28
C ASN A 243 18.19 5.49 6.14
N ASN A 244 19.43 5.96 6.16
CA ASN A 244 19.88 7.05 5.28
C ASN A 244 18.93 8.24 5.38
N ASP A 245 18.28 8.61 4.27
CA ASP A 245 17.36 9.75 4.19
C ASP A 245 15.90 9.39 4.52
N SER A 246 15.61 8.12 4.81
CA SER A 246 14.26 7.65 5.11
C SER A 246 13.99 7.60 6.60
N LYS A 247 12.78 7.99 6.99
CA LYS A 247 12.31 7.91 8.37
C LYS A 247 11.09 7.00 8.45
N MET A 248 10.93 6.37 9.61
CA MET A 248 9.75 5.58 9.95
C MET A 248 9.33 5.92 11.37
N ILE A 249 8.08 6.29 11.54
CA ILE A 249 7.47 6.62 12.83
C ILE A 249 6.54 5.47 13.21
N LEU A 250 6.69 4.98 14.43
CA LEU A 250 5.91 3.89 14.98
C LEU A 250 5.09 4.38 16.16
N PHE A 251 3.80 4.09 16.14
CA PHE A 251 2.89 4.25 17.25
C PHE A 251 2.44 2.86 17.69
N GLN A 252 2.56 2.53 18.97
CA GLN A 252 2.16 1.24 19.50
C GLN A 252 0.92 1.38 20.40
N ARG A 253 -0.07 0.50 20.20
CA ARG A 253 -1.16 0.34 21.14
C ARG A 253 -0.68 -0.45 22.36
N THR A 254 -0.67 0.18 23.53
CA THR A 254 -0.18 -0.45 24.78
C THR A 254 -1.31 -0.88 25.72
N ARG A 255 -2.53 -0.44 25.45
CA ARG A 255 -3.75 -0.83 26.18
C ARG A 255 -4.95 -0.93 25.25
#